data_29c7f9fe07d0104115f1d9b5b79f2f9a
#
_entry.id   29c7f9fe07d0104115f1d9b5b79f2f9a
#
_cell.length_a   1.000
_cell.length_b   1.000
_cell.length_c   1.000
_cell.angle_alpha   90.00
_cell.angle_beta   90.00
_cell.angle_gamma   90.00
#
_symmetry.space_group_name_H-M   'P 1'
#
loop_
_entity.id
_entity.type
_entity.pdbx_description
1 polymer ?
#
loop_
_entity_poly.entity_id
_entity_poly.type
_entity_poly.pdbx_seq_one_letter_code
_entity_poly.pdbx_strand_id
1 'polypeptide(L)'
;MAAQIIMVASGKGGTGKSTVSVLLGSRLAAAGKKVLLIELDSGLRSVDIIAGAAGRTVYDISDVLCGRCDWRKAIVESPVYKGLSLISAPYERGNVQPQQLAKLTRKMARHYDFILVDTAAGLGAPFAAAMVVSQMALLVLTPDPVALRDGHIAADVLYEGGFTNVRLVVNRVGPSTFDKGAVADLDECIDTVAVQLIGVIPESAALLKSTAAGEALPENTLAWRAFDNLARRILGQQVPLAVR
;
A
#
# COMPACT_ATOMS: atom_id res chain seq x y z
N MET A 1 5.25 11.87 18.60
CA MET A 1 5.90 12.05 17.28
C MET A 1 4.82 12.16 16.22
N ALA A 2 5.05 12.82 15.09
CA ALA A 2 4.09 12.82 13.99
C ALA A 2 4.11 11.46 13.28
N ALA A 3 2.99 11.06 12.67
CA ALA A 3 2.90 9.81 11.93
C ALA A 3 3.93 9.76 10.79
N GLN A 4 4.47 8.57 10.53
CA GLN A 4 5.18 8.30 9.28
C GLN A 4 4.14 8.05 8.18
N ILE A 5 4.21 8.83 7.10
CA ILE A 5 3.30 8.69 5.96
C ILE A 5 4.04 7.94 4.85
N ILE A 6 3.47 6.84 4.40
CA ILE A 6 4.03 5.94 3.40
C ILE A 6 3.05 5.84 2.23
N MET A 7 3.47 6.24 1.04
CA MET A 7 2.69 5.94 -0.16
C MET A 7 2.96 4.53 -0.65
N VAL A 8 1.91 3.86 -1.12
CA VAL A 8 2.00 2.57 -1.80
C VAL A 8 1.58 2.77 -3.24
N ALA A 9 2.51 2.56 -4.16
CA ALA A 9 2.36 2.94 -5.56
C ALA A 9 2.82 1.84 -6.52
N SER A 10 2.41 1.92 -7.77
CA SER A 10 2.91 1.10 -8.87
C SER A 10 2.72 1.81 -10.19
N GLY A 11 3.61 1.57 -11.15
CA GLY A 11 3.45 2.03 -12.53
C GLY A 11 2.30 1.33 -13.27
N LYS A 12 1.97 0.08 -12.91
CA LYS A 12 1.00 -0.80 -13.59
C LYS A 12 -0.16 -1.17 -12.69
N GLY A 13 -1.34 -1.35 -13.28
CA GLY A 13 -2.52 -1.88 -12.60
C GLY A 13 -2.39 -3.38 -12.27
N GLY A 14 -3.08 -3.84 -11.21
CA GLY A 14 -3.15 -5.25 -10.86
C GLY A 14 -1.91 -5.84 -10.14
N THR A 15 -0.91 -5.03 -9.78
CA THR A 15 0.29 -5.49 -9.05
C THR A 15 0.04 -5.88 -7.60
N GLY A 16 -1.13 -5.56 -7.04
CA GLY A 16 -1.52 -5.89 -5.66
C GLY A 16 -1.24 -4.79 -4.64
N LYS A 17 -1.14 -3.52 -5.05
CA LYS A 17 -0.94 -2.36 -4.14
C LYS A 17 -1.89 -2.38 -2.94
N SER A 18 -3.20 -2.41 -3.19
CA SER A 18 -4.21 -2.35 -2.12
C SER A 18 -4.12 -3.55 -1.18
N THR A 19 -3.79 -4.73 -1.70
CA THR A 19 -3.49 -5.92 -0.87
C THR A 19 -2.29 -5.65 0.04
N VAL A 20 -1.19 -5.10 -0.54
CA VAL A 20 0.00 -4.76 0.25
C VAL A 20 -0.32 -3.68 1.27
N SER A 21 -1.07 -2.65 0.90
CA SER A 21 -1.48 -1.55 1.79
C SER A 21 -2.26 -2.07 3.00
N VAL A 22 -3.30 -2.88 2.78
CA VAL A 22 -4.15 -3.41 3.87
C VAL A 22 -3.36 -4.37 4.75
N LEU A 23 -2.63 -5.34 4.16
CA LEU A 23 -1.93 -6.35 4.97
C LEU A 23 -0.70 -5.80 5.69
N LEU A 24 0.05 -4.88 5.09
CA LEU A 24 1.09 -4.13 5.80
C LEU A 24 0.48 -3.36 6.97
N GLY A 25 -0.60 -2.61 6.71
CA GLY A 25 -1.32 -1.87 7.75
C GLY A 25 -1.80 -2.76 8.89
N SER A 26 -2.33 -3.94 8.57
CA SER A 26 -2.77 -4.92 9.57
C SER A 26 -1.62 -5.44 10.44
N ARG A 27 -0.43 -5.66 9.87
CA ARG A 27 0.75 -6.13 10.63
C ARG A 27 1.36 -5.04 11.49
N LEU A 28 1.39 -3.80 11.00
CA LEU A 28 1.78 -2.64 11.80
C LEU A 28 0.82 -2.44 12.99
N ALA A 29 -0.49 -2.59 12.75
CA ALA A 29 -1.51 -2.52 13.80
C ALA A 29 -1.35 -3.65 14.83
N ALA A 30 -1.10 -4.87 14.38
CA ALA A 30 -0.81 -6.02 15.26
C ALA A 30 0.47 -5.81 16.10
N ALA A 31 1.43 -5.02 15.61
CA ALA A 31 2.61 -4.60 16.36
C ALA A 31 2.33 -3.42 17.34
N GLY A 32 1.06 -3.12 17.61
CA GLY A 32 0.62 -2.10 18.57
C GLY A 32 0.67 -0.66 18.04
N LYS A 33 0.79 -0.45 16.71
CA LYS A 33 0.78 0.86 16.10
C LYS A 33 -0.64 1.29 15.74
N LYS A 34 -0.93 2.59 15.87
CA LYS A 34 -2.16 3.18 15.34
C LYS A 34 -1.97 3.46 13.86
N VAL A 35 -2.72 2.76 13.01
CA VAL A 35 -2.56 2.82 11.56
C VAL A 35 -3.82 3.35 10.89
N LEU A 36 -3.65 4.34 10.01
CA LEU A 36 -4.68 4.82 9.09
C LEU A 36 -4.28 4.48 7.66
N LEU A 37 -5.21 3.89 6.92
CA LEU A 37 -5.08 3.67 5.47
C LEU A 37 -6.01 4.63 4.73
N ILE A 38 -5.47 5.42 3.81
CA ILE A 38 -6.22 6.34 2.95
C ILE A 38 -6.16 5.79 1.53
N GLU A 39 -7.31 5.48 0.96
CA GLU A 39 -7.42 5.03 -0.43
C GLU A 39 -7.66 6.22 -1.36
N LEU A 40 -6.84 6.32 -2.41
CA LEU A 40 -6.98 7.35 -3.45
C LEU A 40 -7.38 6.76 -4.83
N ASP A 41 -7.57 5.42 -4.92
CA ASP A 41 -7.98 4.74 -6.15
C ASP A 41 -9.51 4.84 -6.32
N SER A 42 -9.97 5.95 -6.90
CA SER A 42 -11.39 6.22 -7.11
C SER A 42 -12.02 5.23 -8.10
N GLY A 43 -13.22 4.78 -7.79
CA GLY A 43 -14.06 3.93 -8.65
C GLY A 43 -13.95 2.44 -8.37
N LEU A 44 -12.81 1.93 -7.90
CA LEU A 44 -12.64 0.49 -7.63
C LEU A 44 -12.90 0.12 -6.17
N ARG A 45 -12.49 0.97 -5.22
CA ARG A 45 -12.68 0.77 -3.77
C ARG A 45 -12.36 -0.66 -3.31
N SER A 46 -11.12 -1.07 -3.50
CA SER A 46 -10.68 -2.42 -3.14
C SER A 46 -10.28 -2.54 -1.66
N VAL A 47 -9.88 -1.43 -1.05
CA VAL A 47 -9.36 -1.42 0.32
C VAL A 47 -10.43 -1.83 1.33
N ASP A 48 -11.67 -1.32 1.22
CA ASP A 48 -12.76 -1.66 2.14
C ASP A 48 -13.16 -3.14 2.04
N ILE A 49 -13.13 -3.73 0.83
CA ILE A 49 -13.39 -5.16 0.64
C ILE A 49 -12.30 -5.98 1.34
N ILE A 50 -11.01 -5.71 1.05
CA ILE A 50 -9.88 -6.46 1.59
C ILE A 50 -9.80 -6.33 3.12
N ALA A 51 -10.17 -5.18 3.65
CA ALA A 51 -10.19 -4.91 5.10
C ALA A 51 -11.47 -5.43 5.80
N GLY A 52 -12.37 -6.11 5.07
CA GLY A 52 -13.65 -6.62 5.60
C GLY A 52 -14.64 -5.52 5.98
N ALA A 53 -14.45 -4.30 5.50
CA ALA A 53 -15.25 -3.12 5.84
C ALA A 53 -16.25 -2.72 4.74
N ALA A 54 -16.46 -3.58 3.73
CA ALA A 54 -17.39 -3.32 2.64
C ALA A 54 -18.79 -2.98 3.17
N GLY A 55 -19.40 -1.94 2.60
CA GLY A 55 -20.73 -1.46 3.00
C GLY A 55 -20.78 -0.65 4.32
N ARG A 56 -19.65 -0.44 5.00
CA ARG A 56 -19.60 0.32 6.26
C ARG A 56 -19.25 1.81 6.05
N THR A 57 -18.77 2.19 4.88
CA THR A 57 -18.37 3.56 4.56
C THR A 57 -19.59 4.41 4.28
N VAL A 58 -19.82 5.44 5.10
CA VAL A 58 -20.87 6.45 4.90
C VAL A 58 -20.31 7.68 4.20
N TYR A 59 -19.10 8.08 4.58
CA TYR A 59 -18.37 9.21 4.00
C TYR A 59 -17.02 8.73 3.48
N ASP A 60 -16.59 9.26 2.36
CA ASP A 60 -15.32 8.95 1.73
C ASP A 60 -14.31 10.11 1.83
N ILE A 61 -13.12 9.93 1.26
CA ILE A 61 -12.07 10.96 1.28
C ILE A 61 -12.52 12.25 0.57
N SER A 62 -13.35 12.16 -0.48
CA SER A 62 -13.86 13.32 -1.20
C SER A 62 -14.78 14.15 -0.34
N ASP A 63 -15.65 13.52 0.48
CA ASP A 63 -16.52 14.21 1.43
C ASP A 63 -15.72 15.03 2.43
N VAL A 64 -14.62 14.47 2.91
CA VAL A 64 -13.72 15.15 3.85
C VAL A 64 -13.00 16.33 3.18
N LEU A 65 -12.46 16.12 1.98
CA LEU A 65 -11.69 17.14 1.25
C LEU A 65 -12.57 18.30 0.80
N CYS A 66 -13.85 18.03 0.45
CA CYS A 66 -14.85 19.05 0.13
C CYS A 66 -15.48 19.72 1.36
N GLY A 67 -15.12 19.29 2.57
CA GLY A 67 -15.67 19.85 3.80
C GLY A 67 -17.11 19.45 4.11
N ARG A 68 -17.66 18.41 3.45
CA ARG A 68 -19.00 17.89 3.73
C ARG A 68 -19.11 17.23 5.09
N CYS A 69 -17.99 16.70 5.63
CA CYS A 69 -17.93 16.13 6.95
C CYS A 69 -16.56 16.34 7.62
N ASP A 70 -16.52 16.19 8.96
CA ASP A 70 -15.24 16.05 9.68
C ASP A 70 -14.62 14.68 9.33
N TRP A 71 -13.30 14.64 9.18
CA TRP A 71 -12.56 13.43 8.80
C TRP A 71 -12.80 12.24 9.73
N ARG A 72 -13.12 12.48 11.01
CA ARG A 72 -13.43 11.42 11.99
C ARG A 72 -14.69 10.64 11.61
N LYS A 73 -15.63 11.28 10.90
CA LYS A 73 -16.86 10.62 10.43
C LYS A 73 -16.64 9.73 9.21
N ALA A 74 -15.53 9.94 8.48
CA ALA A 74 -15.15 9.12 7.32
C ALA A 74 -14.29 7.92 7.72
N ILE A 75 -13.82 7.84 8.97
CA ILE A 75 -13.03 6.72 9.45
C ILE A 75 -13.93 5.50 9.67
N VAL A 76 -13.50 4.39 9.12
CA VAL A 76 -14.06 3.06 9.37
C VAL A 76 -12.97 2.19 9.97
N GLU A 77 -13.22 1.56 11.10
CA GLU A 77 -12.33 0.56 11.66
C GLU A 77 -12.54 -0.78 10.96
N SER A 78 -11.45 -1.46 10.61
CA SER A 78 -11.54 -2.81 10.07
C SER A 78 -12.12 -3.77 11.12
N PRO A 79 -13.19 -4.50 10.81
CA PRO A 79 -13.72 -5.50 11.72
C PRO A 79 -12.84 -6.74 11.81
N VAL A 80 -11.92 -6.90 10.85
CA VAL A 80 -11.05 -8.08 10.69
C VAL A 80 -9.66 -7.80 11.28
N TYR A 81 -9.14 -6.58 11.11
CA TYR A 81 -7.79 -6.21 11.53
C TYR A 81 -7.84 -5.14 12.62
N LYS A 82 -7.85 -5.57 13.87
CA LYS A 82 -7.91 -4.68 15.04
C LYS A 82 -6.77 -3.63 15.00
N GLY A 83 -7.13 -2.37 15.18
CA GLY A 83 -6.20 -1.23 15.18
C GLY A 83 -5.88 -0.67 13.79
N LEU A 84 -6.44 -1.25 12.72
CA LEU A 84 -6.39 -0.69 11.38
C LEU A 84 -7.66 0.13 11.12
N SER A 85 -7.48 1.42 10.89
CA SER A 85 -8.54 2.35 10.43
C SER A 85 -8.36 2.65 8.95
N LEU A 86 -9.44 2.94 8.25
CA LEU A 86 -9.39 3.30 6.83
C LEU A 86 -10.33 4.47 6.50
N ILE A 87 -9.97 5.21 5.44
CA ILE A 87 -10.84 6.14 4.73
C ILE A 87 -10.83 5.69 3.27
N SER A 88 -12.01 5.32 2.78
CA SER A 88 -12.17 4.81 1.42
C SER A 88 -12.15 5.92 0.37
N ALA A 89 -11.77 5.58 -0.85
CA ALA A 89 -11.92 6.43 -2.02
C ALA A 89 -13.41 6.60 -2.41
N PRO A 90 -13.77 7.65 -3.17
CA PRO A 90 -15.11 7.79 -3.71
C PRO A 90 -15.37 6.76 -4.83
N TYR A 91 -16.63 6.38 -5.02
CA TYR A 91 -17.05 5.58 -6.17
C TYR A 91 -16.95 6.36 -7.48
N GLU A 92 -17.24 7.66 -7.43
CA GLU A 92 -17.10 8.53 -8.60
C GLU A 92 -15.64 8.99 -8.73
N ARG A 93 -15.17 9.14 -9.97
CA ARG A 93 -13.83 9.66 -10.22
C ARG A 93 -13.73 11.08 -9.67
N GLY A 94 -12.97 11.24 -8.61
CA GLY A 94 -12.68 12.52 -7.98
C GLY A 94 -11.22 12.92 -8.19
N ASN A 95 -10.98 14.23 -8.23
CA ASN A 95 -9.61 14.75 -8.28
C ASN A 95 -9.19 15.18 -6.86
N VAL A 96 -8.25 14.44 -6.28
CA VAL A 96 -7.68 14.77 -4.97
C VAL A 96 -6.61 15.84 -5.16
N GLN A 97 -6.88 17.05 -4.66
CA GLN A 97 -5.92 18.14 -4.70
C GLN A 97 -4.79 17.92 -3.67
N PRO A 98 -3.52 17.94 -4.09
CA PRO A 98 -2.38 17.67 -3.18
C PRO A 98 -2.36 18.55 -1.93
N GLN A 99 -2.69 19.84 -2.06
CA GLN A 99 -2.69 20.79 -0.95
C GLN A 99 -3.78 20.47 0.09
N GLN A 100 -4.95 20.02 -0.37
CA GLN A 100 -6.05 19.60 0.52
C GLN A 100 -5.68 18.33 1.28
N LEU A 101 -5.09 17.34 0.59
CA LEU A 101 -4.60 16.11 1.19
C LEU A 101 -3.50 16.42 2.22
N ALA A 102 -2.55 17.31 1.90
CA ALA A 102 -1.50 17.72 2.82
C ALA A 102 -2.03 18.41 4.08
N LYS A 103 -3.04 19.26 3.96
CA LYS A 103 -3.70 19.88 5.12
C LYS A 103 -4.41 18.86 5.99
N LEU A 104 -5.05 17.87 5.36
CA LEU A 104 -5.76 16.80 6.05
C LEU A 104 -4.79 15.84 6.77
N THR A 105 -3.78 15.34 6.09
CA THR A 105 -2.82 14.40 6.66
C THR A 105 -2.04 15.00 7.83
N ARG A 106 -1.71 16.31 7.80
CA ARG A 106 -1.10 17.00 8.96
C ARG A 106 -1.98 16.98 10.21
N LYS A 107 -3.31 17.08 10.06
CA LYS A 107 -4.25 16.97 11.19
C LYS A 107 -4.29 15.55 11.72
N MET A 108 -4.34 14.55 10.83
CA MET A 108 -4.42 13.13 11.17
C MET A 108 -3.12 12.60 11.78
N ALA A 109 -1.96 13.10 11.35
CA ALA A 109 -0.63 12.64 11.80
C ALA A 109 -0.37 12.79 13.31
N ARG A 110 -1.22 13.51 14.03
CA ARG A 110 -1.15 13.63 15.51
C ARG A 110 -1.87 12.49 16.23
N HIS A 111 -2.64 11.68 15.49
CA HIS A 111 -3.52 10.65 16.06
C HIS A 111 -3.08 9.23 15.71
N TYR A 112 -2.19 9.10 14.73
CA TYR A 112 -1.69 7.81 14.22
C TYR A 112 -0.17 7.74 14.29
N ASP A 113 0.35 6.52 14.30
CA ASP A 113 1.81 6.26 14.19
C ASP A 113 2.20 6.11 12.71
N PHE A 114 1.29 5.54 11.90
CA PHE A 114 1.46 5.36 10.46
C PHE A 114 0.22 5.81 9.70
N ILE A 115 0.44 6.46 8.56
CA ILE A 115 -0.59 6.71 7.55
C ILE A 115 -0.11 6.08 6.25
N LEU A 116 -0.83 5.07 5.77
CA LEU A 116 -0.58 4.47 4.47
C LEU A 116 -1.48 5.15 3.44
N VAL A 117 -0.93 5.54 2.29
CA VAL A 117 -1.68 6.17 1.20
C VAL A 117 -1.65 5.22 0.00
N ASP A 118 -2.76 4.53 -0.23
CA ASP A 118 -2.93 3.62 -1.37
C ASP A 118 -3.30 4.42 -2.63
N THR A 119 -2.42 4.44 -3.63
CA THR A 119 -2.62 5.24 -4.85
C THR A 119 -3.34 4.43 -5.93
N ALA A 120 -3.94 5.10 -6.89
CA ALA A 120 -4.29 4.47 -8.15
C ALA A 120 -3.04 4.00 -8.92
N ALA A 121 -3.23 3.11 -9.88
CA ALA A 121 -2.15 2.69 -10.77
C ALA A 121 -1.67 3.83 -11.67
N GLY A 122 -0.38 3.83 -12.00
CA GLY A 122 0.24 4.84 -12.85
C GLY A 122 0.63 6.11 -12.10
N LEU A 123 1.06 7.13 -12.84
CA LEU A 123 1.71 8.35 -12.33
C LEU A 123 0.77 9.56 -12.35
N GLY A 124 -0.53 9.33 -12.30
CA GLY A 124 -1.56 10.38 -12.36
C GLY A 124 -1.70 11.23 -11.08
N ALA A 125 -2.78 12.00 -11.02
CA ALA A 125 -3.05 12.91 -9.91
C ALA A 125 -3.04 12.26 -8.51
N PRO A 126 -3.57 11.02 -8.29
CA PRO A 126 -3.46 10.35 -6.99
C PRO A 126 -2.02 10.06 -6.57
N PHE A 127 -1.15 9.67 -7.53
CA PHE A 127 0.28 9.46 -7.29
C PHE A 127 0.96 10.78 -6.88
N ALA A 128 0.75 11.85 -7.65
CA ALA A 128 1.30 13.17 -7.34
C ALA A 128 0.81 13.72 -6.00
N ALA A 129 -0.46 13.50 -5.66
CA ALA A 129 -1.00 13.92 -4.36
C ALA A 129 -0.37 13.14 -3.19
N ALA A 130 -0.15 11.83 -3.36
CA ALA A 130 0.52 11.00 -2.36
C ALA A 130 1.99 11.40 -2.17
N MET A 131 2.71 11.75 -3.25
CA MET A 131 4.09 12.25 -3.17
C MET A 131 4.21 13.47 -2.27
N VAL A 132 3.30 14.42 -2.35
CA VAL A 132 3.36 15.68 -1.57
C VAL A 132 3.27 15.44 -0.06
N VAL A 133 2.62 14.34 0.36
CA VAL A 133 2.35 14.07 1.78
C VAL A 133 3.26 13.02 2.41
N SER A 134 3.91 12.20 1.61
CA SER A 134 4.62 11.01 2.09
C SER A 134 6.12 11.26 2.29
N GLN A 135 6.72 10.55 3.23
CA GLN A 135 8.17 10.54 3.51
C GLN A 135 8.85 9.29 2.98
N MET A 136 8.06 8.28 2.62
CA MET A 136 8.54 7.01 2.09
C MET A 136 7.61 6.53 0.98
N ALA A 137 8.16 5.88 -0.03
CA ALA A 137 7.40 5.24 -1.09
C ALA A 137 7.69 3.73 -1.13
N LEU A 138 6.64 2.93 -1.18
CA LEU A 138 6.70 1.50 -1.49
C LEU A 138 6.23 1.31 -2.94
N LEU A 139 7.15 0.93 -3.82
CA LEU A 139 6.82 0.52 -5.18
C LEU A 139 6.49 -0.96 -5.19
N VAL A 140 5.24 -1.29 -5.50
CA VAL A 140 4.73 -2.66 -5.57
C VAL A 140 4.64 -3.08 -7.02
N LEU A 141 5.36 -4.12 -7.40
CA LEU A 141 5.34 -4.68 -8.74
C LEU A 141 5.32 -6.21 -8.74
N THR A 142 4.95 -6.78 -9.86
CA THR A 142 5.09 -8.20 -10.16
C THR A 142 6.34 -8.41 -10.99
N PRO A 143 7.01 -9.59 -10.92
CA PRO A 143 8.22 -9.89 -11.67
C PRO A 143 7.90 -10.18 -13.14
N ASP A 144 7.51 -9.15 -13.88
CA ASP A 144 7.29 -9.18 -15.33
C ASP A 144 7.90 -7.93 -15.98
N PRO A 145 8.42 -8.02 -17.23
CA PRO A 145 9.18 -6.93 -17.86
C PRO A 145 8.43 -5.60 -17.96
N VAL A 146 7.10 -5.64 -18.14
CA VAL A 146 6.28 -4.42 -18.22
C VAL A 146 6.18 -3.76 -16.87
N ALA A 147 5.93 -4.54 -15.79
CA ALA A 147 5.86 -4.00 -14.45
C ALA A 147 7.21 -3.46 -13.97
N LEU A 148 8.33 -4.11 -14.33
CA LEU A 148 9.69 -3.63 -14.01
C LEU A 148 9.99 -2.30 -14.70
N ARG A 149 9.72 -2.20 -16.01
CA ARG A 149 9.89 -0.94 -16.76
C ARG A 149 9.04 0.19 -16.17
N ASP A 150 7.76 -0.07 -15.93
CA ASP A 150 6.85 0.92 -15.37
C ASP A 150 7.22 1.28 -13.92
N GLY A 151 7.80 0.32 -13.18
CA GLY A 151 8.38 0.53 -11.85
C GLY A 151 9.61 1.43 -11.87
N HIS A 152 10.51 1.25 -12.85
CA HIS A 152 11.67 2.12 -13.07
C HIS A 152 11.24 3.57 -13.34
N ILE A 153 10.29 3.76 -14.28
CA ILE A 153 9.75 5.11 -14.56
C ILE A 153 9.12 5.74 -13.30
N ALA A 154 8.42 4.96 -12.50
CA ALA A 154 7.85 5.45 -11.24
C ALA A 154 8.93 5.82 -10.22
N ALA A 155 10.03 5.07 -10.15
CA ALA A 155 11.17 5.38 -9.30
C ALA A 155 11.86 6.69 -9.71
N ASP A 156 12.06 6.90 -11.02
CA ASP A 156 12.64 8.14 -11.54
C ASP A 156 11.81 9.36 -11.15
N VAL A 157 10.48 9.29 -11.34
CA VAL A 157 9.56 10.37 -10.93
C VAL A 157 9.63 10.65 -9.42
N LEU A 158 9.77 9.60 -8.60
CA LEU A 158 9.94 9.77 -7.15
C LEU A 158 11.27 10.43 -6.80
N TYR A 159 12.38 10.01 -7.42
CA TYR A 159 13.71 10.60 -7.19
C TYR A 159 13.77 12.04 -7.67
N GLU A 160 13.24 12.36 -8.86
CA GLU A 160 13.11 13.73 -9.37
C GLU A 160 12.24 14.59 -8.45
N GLY A 161 11.20 13.99 -7.81
CA GLY A 161 10.38 14.63 -6.80
C GLY A 161 11.04 14.78 -5.42
N GLY A 162 12.31 14.40 -5.28
CA GLY A 162 13.11 14.56 -4.06
C GLY A 162 12.95 13.43 -3.03
N PHE A 163 12.34 12.30 -3.39
CA PHE A 163 12.30 11.14 -2.48
C PHE A 163 13.69 10.53 -2.33
N THR A 164 14.08 10.28 -1.07
CA THR A 164 15.32 9.57 -0.73
C THR A 164 15.05 8.19 -0.15
N ASN A 165 13.80 7.92 0.24
CA ASN A 165 13.38 6.65 0.84
C ASN A 165 12.34 5.95 -0.03
N VAL A 166 12.81 5.36 -1.11
CA VAL A 166 12.01 4.50 -2.00
C VAL A 166 12.40 3.05 -1.76
N ARG A 167 11.43 2.15 -1.65
CA ARG A 167 11.65 0.72 -1.42
C ARG A 167 10.79 -0.12 -2.35
N LEU A 168 11.35 -1.24 -2.79
CA LEU A 168 10.73 -2.17 -3.71
C LEU A 168 10.05 -3.33 -2.96
N VAL A 169 8.81 -3.63 -3.32
CA VAL A 169 8.10 -4.85 -2.93
C VAL A 169 7.79 -5.65 -4.19
N VAL A 170 8.41 -6.82 -4.33
CA VAL A 170 8.11 -7.77 -5.41
C VAL A 170 7.00 -8.69 -4.95
N ASN A 171 5.85 -8.62 -5.62
CA ASN A 171 4.64 -9.34 -5.26
C ASN A 171 4.36 -10.50 -6.23
N ARG A 172 3.62 -11.52 -5.76
CA ARG A 172 3.23 -12.71 -6.52
C ARG A 172 4.42 -13.53 -7.01
N VAL A 173 5.40 -13.73 -6.16
CA VAL A 173 6.54 -14.61 -6.46
C VAL A 173 6.15 -16.05 -6.15
N GLY A 174 5.96 -16.85 -7.20
CA GLY A 174 5.67 -18.29 -7.11
C GLY A 174 6.93 -19.15 -7.28
N PRO A 175 6.84 -20.48 -7.06
CA PRO A 175 7.98 -21.39 -7.19
C PRO A 175 8.61 -21.40 -8.57
N SER A 176 7.83 -21.16 -9.62
CA SER A 176 8.29 -21.17 -11.02
C SER A 176 8.29 -19.79 -11.67
N THR A 177 8.23 -18.73 -10.88
CA THR A 177 8.15 -17.34 -11.41
C THR A 177 9.35 -17.02 -12.29
N PHE A 178 10.54 -17.46 -11.89
CA PHE A 178 11.80 -17.19 -12.59
C PHE A 178 12.23 -18.32 -13.55
N ASP A 179 11.68 -19.52 -13.44
CA ASP A 179 12.06 -20.66 -14.27
C ASP A 179 11.58 -20.55 -15.73
N LYS A 180 10.47 -19.85 -15.95
CA LYS A 180 9.80 -19.70 -17.25
C LYS A 180 9.60 -18.25 -17.66
N GLY A 181 10.08 -17.34 -16.83
CA GLY A 181 9.81 -15.92 -16.96
C GLY A 181 10.77 -15.21 -17.92
N ALA A 182 10.34 -14.05 -18.37
CA ALA A 182 11.19 -13.09 -19.05
C ALA A 182 12.04 -12.27 -18.07
N VAL A 183 12.02 -12.60 -16.77
CA VAL A 183 12.81 -12.03 -15.67
C VAL A 183 13.53 -13.19 -15.01
N ALA A 184 14.85 -13.10 -14.86
CA ALA A 184 15.67 -14.22 -14.41
C ALA A 184 15.57 -14.48 -12.91
N ASP A 185 15.55 -13.41 -12.09
CA ASP A 185 15.58 -13.50 -10.63
C ASP A 185 15.16 -12.19 -9.95
N LEU A 186 15.33 -12.14 -8.63
CA LEU A 186 15.06 -10.94 -7.83
C LEU A 186 16.12 -9.84 -8.02
N ASP A 187 17.35 -10.21 -8.34
CA ASP A 187 18.43 -9.24 -8.56
C ASP A 187 18.16 -8.46 -9.85
N GLU A 188 17.67 -9.12 -10.92
CA GLU A 188 17.20 -8.43 -12.12
C GLU A 188 16.03 -7.47 -11.82
N CYS A 189 15.12 -7.85 -10.92
CA CYS A 189 14.06 -6.92 -10.49
C CYS A 189 14.63 -5.66 -9.81
N ILE A 190 15.62 -5.83 -8.92
CA ILE A 190 16.27 -4.74 -8.19
C ILE A 190 17.04 -3.84 -9.17
N ASP A 191 17.85 -4.44 -10.04
CA ASP A 191 18.72 -3.72 -10.96
C ASP A 191 17.91 -2.95 -12.01
N THR A 192 16.86 -3.59 -12.57
CA THR A 192 16.00 -2.93 -13.56
C THR A 192 15.23 -1.75 -12.99
N VAL A 193 14.69 -1.89 -11.76
CA VAL A 193 13.91 -0.81 -11.13
C VAL A 193 14.81 0.22 -10.46
N ALA A 194 16.07 -0.12 -10.17
CA ALA A 194 17.05 0.68 -9.45
C ALA A 194 16.56 1.12 -8.05
N VAL A 195 15.83 0.23 -7.35
CA VAL A 195 15.26 0.49 -6.02
C VAL A 195 15.56 -0.66 -5.07
N GLN A 196 16.01 -0.34 -3.87
CA GLN A 196 16.33 -1.32 -2.85
C GLN A 196 15.11 -2.15 -2.44
N LEU A 197 15.24 -3.48 -2.48
CA LEU A 197 14.22 -4.45 -2.08
C LEU A 197 13.98 -4.40 -0.57
N ILE A 198 12.71 -4.32 -0.16
CA ILE A 198 12.30 -4.41 1.24
C ILE A 198 11.44 -5.64 1.52
N GLY A 199 10.77 -6.20 0.52
CA GLY A 199 9.89 -7.33 0.72
C GLY A 199 9.62 -8.13 -0.54
N VAL A 200 9.42 -9.44 -0.35
CA VAL A 200 8.94 -10.36 -1.38
C VAL A 200 7.66 -10.99 -0.85
N ILE A 201 6.59 -10.88 -1.60
CA ILE A 201 5.30 -11.47 -1.23
C ILE A 201 5.05 -12.67 -2.15
N PRO A 202 4.89 -13.87 -1.57
CA PRO A 202 4.67 -15.07 -2.37
C PRO A 202 3.29 -15.08 -3.01
N GLU A 203 3.18 -15.73 -4.16
CA GLU A 203 1.88 -16.14 -4.70
C GLU A 203 1.21 -17.10 -3.71
N SER A 204 -0.05 -16.83 -3.36
CA SER A 204 -0.74 -17.57 -2.30
C SER A 204 -2.23 -17.64 -2.55
N ALA A 205 -2.75 -18.87 -2.68
CA ALA A 205 -4.18 -19.10 -2.77
C ALA A 205 -4.92 -18.67 -1.49
N ALA A 206 -4.28 -18.82 -0.32
CA ALA A 206 -4.86 -18.36 0.95
C ALA A 206 -4.98 -16.83 0.97
N LEU A 207 -3.98 -16.10 0.45
CA LEU A 207 -4.01 -14.65 0.32
C LEU A 207 -5.14 -14.21 -0.60
N LEU A 208 -5.28 -14.80 -1.78
CA LEU A 208 -6.35 -14.50 -2.73
C LEU A 208 -7.73 -14.75 -2.12
N LYS A 209 -7.92 -15.90 -1.45
CA LYS A 209 -9.18 -16.24 -0.79
C LYS A 209 -9.53 -15.23 0.30
N SER A 210 -8.59 -14.96 1.22
CA SER A 210 -8.82 -14.05 2.36
C SER A 210 -9.15 -12.64 1.89
N THR A 211 -8.41 -12.09 0.91
CA THR A 211 -8.63 -10.74 0.39
C THR A 211 -9.95 -10.62 -0.37
N ALA A 212 -10.35 -11.64 -1.12
CA ALA A 212 -11.63 -11.67 -1.83
C ALA A 212 -12.83 -11.77 -0.88
N ALA A 213 -12.68 -12.51 0.23
CA ALA A 213 -13.72 -12.68 1.24
C ALA A 213 -13.77 -11.57 2.29
N GLY A 214 -12.75 -10.68 2.33
CA GLY A 214 -12.60 -9.70 3.42
C GLY A 214 -12.35 -10.36 4.77
N GLU A 215 -11.58 -11.45 4.79
CA GLU A 215 -11.26 -12.26 5.97
C GLU A 215 -9.78 -12.12 6.35
N ALA A 216 -9.44 -12.46 7.59
CA ALA A 216 -8.07 -12.45 8.06
C ALA A 216 -7.22 -13.49 7.31
N LEU A 217 -6.01 -13.07 6.92
CA LEU A 217 -5.03 -13.98 6.36
C LEU A 217 -4.53 -14.94 7.46
N PRO A 218 -4.60 -16.29 7.25
CA PRO A 218 -4.16 -17.25 8.25
C PRO A 218 -2.68 -17.10 8.61
N GLU A 219 -2.37 -17.11 9.91
CA GLU A 219 -1.02 -16.83 10.45
C GLU A 219 0.03 -17.88 10.09
N ASN A 220 -0.38 -19.10 9.78
CA ASN A 220 0.51 -20.21 9.42
C ASN A 220 0.95 -20.18 7.94
N THR A 221 0.58 -19.14 7.16
CA THR A 221 0.92 -19.04 5.74
C THR A 221 2.24 -18.32 5.50
N LEU A 222 2.92 -18.65 4.39
CA LEU A 222 4.11 -17.91 3.94
C LEU A 222 3.78 -16.43 3.66
N ALA A 223 2.61 -16.16 3.07
CA ALA A 223 2.17 -14.81 2.80
C ALA A 223 2.02 -13.99 4.10
N TRP A 224 1.44 -14.57 5.15
CA TRP A 224 1.35 -13.91 6.45
C TRP A 224 2.74 -13.55 7.00
N ARG A 225 3.69 -14.49 6.96
CA ARG A 225 5.09 -14.25 7.38
C ARG A 225 5.77 -13.17 6.55
N ALA A 226 5.52 -13.16 5.24
CA ALA A 226 6.07 -12.13 4.35
C ALA A 226 5.59 -10.72 4.74
N PHE A 227 4.31 -10.55 5.03
CA PHE A 227 3.76 -9.27 5.49
C PHE A 227 4.23 -8.90 6.91
N ASP A 228 4.37 -9.87 7.82
CA ASP A 228 4.92 -9.63 9.15
C ASP A 228 6.38 -9.16 9.06
N ASN A 229 7.21 -9.83 8.25
CA ASN A 229 8.59 -9.43 8.01
C ASN A 229 8.68 -8.05 7.32
N LEU A 230 7.79 -7.74 6.38
CA LEU A 230 7.72 -6.41 5.76
C LEU A 230 7.42 -5.33 6.81
N ALA A 231 6.43 -5.54 7.66
CA ALA A 231 6.09 -4.60 8.74
C ALA A 231 7.25 -4.41 9.72
N ARG A 232 7.92 -5.51 10.12
CA ARG A 232 9.08 -5.45 11.01
C ARG A 232 10.24 -4.66 10.41
N ARG A 233 10.48 -4.78 9.09
CA ARG A 233 11.49 -3.97 8.40
C ARG A 233 11.10 -2.48 8.33
N ILE A 234 9.83 -2.17 8.11
CA ILE A 234 9.31 -0.79 8.20
C ILE A 234 9.52 -0.22 9.61
N LEU A 235 9.44 -1.06 10.64
CA LEU A 235 9.74 -0.69 12.04
C LEU A 235 11.25 -0.64 12.35
N GLY A 236 12.12 -0.82 11.35
CA GLY A 236 13.57 -0.74 11.50
C GLY A 236 14.24 -2.03 12.02
N GLN A 237 13.52 -3.15 12.07
CA GLN A 237 14.09 -4.43 12.48
C GLN A 237 14.78 -5.14 11.32
N GLN A 238 15.92 -5.77 11.58
CA GLN A 238 16.58 -6.65 10.62
C GLN A 238 15.97 -8.05 10.71
N VAL A 239 15.26 -8.43 9.63
CA VAL A 239 14.65 -9.76 9.49
C VAL A 239 14.91 -10.32 8.09
N PRO A 240 15.10 -11.65 7.92
CA PRO A 240 15.35 -12.24 6.62
C PRO A 240 14.15 -12.12 5.68
N LEU A 241 14.38 -12.15 4.36
CA LEU A 241 13.30 -12.26 3.37
C LEU A 241 12.60 -13.61 3.53
N ALA A 242 11.26 -13.61 3.53
CA ALA A 242 10.46 -14.85 3.60
C ALA A 242 10.26 -15.40 2.18
N VAL A 243 11.34 -15.89 1.55
CA VAL A 243 11.31 -16.45 0.18
C VAL A 243 11.17 -17.97 0.13
N ARG A 244 11.13 -18.64 1.30
CA ARG A 244 10.96 -20.11 1.44
C ARG A 244 10.14 -20.42 2.68
#